data_cf61ac5d960c75785b69eb4a3114594a
#
_entry.id   cf61ac5d960c75785b69eb4a3114594a
#
_cell.length_a   1.000
_cell.length_b   1.000
_cell.length_c   1.000
_cell.angle_alpha   90.00
_cell.angle_beta   90.00
_cell.angle_gamma   90.00
#
_symmetry.space_group_name_H-M   'P 1'
#
loop_
_entity.id
_entity.type
_entity.pdbx_description
1 polymer ?
#
loop_
_entity_poly.entity_id
_entity_poly.type
_entity_poly.pdbx_seq_one_letter_code
_entity_poly.pdbx_strand_id
1 'polypeptide(L)'
;MKFSLCIPMYNESSIIKDTANTLHEYMAANFDDYEIIFIDDGSKDECGKMVEQMALPCVRVLSYGENMGKGYAVRTAMLAAEGDVIMFTDADLAYGTDVIMQVYQTFRENPDAQMVIGSRNLHKDGYDGYTAIRKLASKVYIKVLSIVGGFKLSDSQCGCKAFRGEAAKEIFSRCEVNRFAFDFECILWAVKLGMRIVEMPVKVINHRESKVSVLRDSFKMLRDIIKMKKRIKKAKI
;
A
#
# COMPACT_ATOMS: atom_id res chain seq x y z
N MET A 1 -5.98 17.27 -11.29
CA MET A 1 -5.26 15.98 -11.12
C MET A 1 -6.08 15.15 -10.15
N LYS A 2 -6.77 14.14 -10.68
CA LYS A 2 -7.63 13.24 -9.89
C LYS A 2 -6.78 12.34 -8.97
N PHE A 3 -7.20 12.19 -7.72
CA PHE A 3 -6.51 11.34 -6.74
C PHE A 3 -7.38 10.13 -6.38
N SER A 4 -6.88 8.92 -6.57
CA SER A 4 -7.55 7.69 -6.14
C SER A 4 -6.88 7.13 -4.88
N LEU A 5 -7.67 6.91 -3.84
CA LEU A 5 -7.22 6.29 -2.60
C LEU A 5 -7.83 4.88 -2.47
N CYS A 6 -6.99 3.86 -2.43
CA CYS A 6 -7.38 2.46 -2.35
C CYS A 6 -7.14 1.91 -0.93
N ILE A 7 -8.18 1.37 -0.30
CA ILE A 7 -8.18 0.88 1.07
C ILE A 7 -8.58 -0.60 1.11
N PRO A 8 -7.62 -1.53 1.17
CA PRO A 8 -7.92 -2.94 1.36
C PRO A 8 -8.43 -3.19 2.78
N MET A 9 -9.50 -3.97 2.92
CA MET A 9 -10.08 -4.34 4.20
C MET A 9 -10.42 -5.84 4.26
N TYR A 10 -10.24 -6.44 5.44
CA TYR A 10 -10.63 -7.81 5.74
C TYR A 10 -10.95 -7.98 7.22
N ASN A 11 -12.23 -8.18 7.55
CA ASN A 11 -12.73 -8.26 8.91
C ASN A 11 -12.31 -7.02 9.75
N GLU A 12 -12.71 -5.84 9.30
CA GLU A 12 -12.39 -4.54 9.90
C GLU A 12 -13.65 -3.79 10.39
N SER A 13 -14.77 -4.50 10.64
CA SER A 13 -16.06 -3.92 11.07
C SER A 13 -15.95 -2.97 12.27
N SER A 14 -14.98 -3.22 13.17
CA SER A 14 -14.78 -2.42 14.38
C SER A 14 -14.26 -1.00 14.13
N ILE A 15 -13.66 -0.73 12.94
CA ILE A 15 -13.04 0.58 12.66
C ILE A 15 -13.51 1.18 11.33
N ILE A 16 -14.09 0.37 10.44
CA ILE A 16 -14.21 0.76 9.03
C ILE A 16 -15.11 1.97 8.81
N LYS A 17 -16.15 2.17 9.63
CA LYS A 17 -17.02 3.35 9.53
C LYS A 17 -16.28 4.64 9.89
N ASP A 18 -15.50 4.61 10.97
CA ASP A 18 -14.72 5.77 11.40
C ASP A 18 -13.63 6.08 10.37
N THR A 19 -12.98 5.03 9.84
CA THR A 19 -12.01 5.16 8.76
C THR A 19 -12.64 5.78 7.51
N ALA A 20 -13.81 5.32 7.09
CA ALA A 20 -14.49 5.84 5.90
C ALA A 20 -14.90 7.31 6.05
N ASN A 21 -15.45 7.69 7.20
CA ASN A 21 -15.79 9.09 7.51
C ASN A 21 -14.54 9.97 7.53
N THR A 22 -13.50 9.56 8.28
CA THR A 22 -12.25 10.33 8.41
C THR A 22 -11.60 10.56 7.04
N LEU A 23 -11.53 9.53 6.20
CA LEU A 23 -10.96 9.65 4.85
C LEU A 23 -11.83 10.50 3.93
N HIS A 24 -13.15 10.33 3.98
CA HIS A 24 -14.07 11.14 3.17
C HIS A 24 -13.96 12.62 3.53
N GLU A 25 -14.04 12.97 4.82
CA GLU A 25 -13.90 14.35 5.29
C GLU A 25 -12.55 14.96 4.88
N TYR A 26 -11.46 14.20 5.06
CA TYR A 26 -10.13 14.66 4.69
C TYR A 26 -10.00 14.89 3.19
N MET A 27 -10.45 13.93 2.37
CA MET A 27 -10.37 14.05 0.92
C MET A 27 -11.23 15.19 0.38
N ALA A 28 -12.45 15.33 0.87
CA ALA A 28 -13.36 16.41 0.49
C ALA A 28 -12.82 17.81 0.85
N ALA A 29 -12.09 17.93 1.95
CA ALA A 29 -11.50 19.20 2.37
C ALA A 29 -10.23 19.58 1.59
N ASN A 30 -9.53 18.62 0.97
CA ASN A 30 -8.20 18.85 0.43
C ASN A 30 -8.07 18.60 -1.09
N PHE A 31 -9.04 17.94 -1.72
CA PHE A 31 -8.98 17.55 -3.14
C PHE A 31 -10.29 17.89 -3.86
N ASP A 32 -10.20 18.62 -4.96
CA ASP A 32 -11.37 18.97 -5.80
C ASP A 32 -11.86 17.76 -6.61
N ASP A 33 -10.97 16.82 -6.98
CA ASP A 33 -11.28 15.65 -7.80
C ASP A 33 -10.59 14.42 -7.20
N TYR A 34 -11.41 13.52 -6.62
CA TYR A 34 -10.93 12.33 -5.94
C TYR A 34 -11.94 11.18 -5.98
N GLU A 35 -11.45 9.98 -5.70
CA GLU A 35 -12.25 8.81 -5.35
C GLU A 35 -11.60 8.03 -4.22
N ILE A 36 -12.42 7.38 -3.39
CA ILE A 36 -11.98 6.42 -2.38
C ILE A 36 -12.55 5.05 -2.74
N ILE A 37 -11.69 4.07 -2.90
CA ILE A 37 -12.06 2.70 -3.25
C ILE A 37 -11.74 1.81 -2.06
N PHE A 38 -12.76 1.36 -1.36
CA PHE A 38 -12.62 0.29 -0.39
C PHE A 38 -12.71 -1.05 -1.13
N ILE A 39 -11.81 -1.97 -0.81
CA ILE A 39 -11.83 -3.32 -1.38
C ILE A 39 -11.95 -4.36 -0.28
N ASP A 40 -13.08 -5.04 -0.24
CA ASP A 40 -13.38 -6.08 0.73
C ASP A 40 -12.86 -7.43 0.24
N ASP A 41 -11.81 -7.93 0.91
CA ASP A 41 -11.16 -9.21 0.63
C ASP A 41 -11.94 -10.40 1.19
N GLY A 42 -13.26 -10.45 0.93
CA GLY A 42 -14.14 -11.54 1.35
C GLY A 42 -14.35 -11.61 2.86
N SER A 43 -14.65 -10.47 3.49
CA SER A 43 -14.89 -10.38 4.92
C SER A 43 -16.14 -11.16 5.36
N LYS A 44 -16.10 -11.68 6.59
CA LYS A 44 -17.23 -12.38 7.22
C LYS A 44 -18.03 -11.48 8.17
N ASP A 45 -17.51 -10.30 8.47
CA ASP A 45 -18.06 -9.35 9.43
C ASP A 45 -18.86 -8.21 8.78
N GLU A 46 -19.15 -8.34 7.48
CA GLU A 46 -19.94 -7.40 6.68
C GLU A 46 -19.36 -5.98 6.59
N CYS A 47 -18.08 -5.77 6.89
CA CYS A 47 -17.46 -4.43 6.84
C CYS A 47 -17.62 -3.73 5.46
N GLY A 48 -17.63 -4.48 4.35
CA GLY A 48 -17.93 -3.94 3.03
C GLY A 48 -19.31 -3.31 2.93
N LYS A 49 -20.34 -4.04 3.36
CA LYS A 49 -21.72 -3.55 3.40
C LYS A 49 -21.88 -2.33 4.32
N MET A 50 -21.13 -2.32 5.43
CA MET A 50 -21.16 -1.17 6.35
C MET A 50 -20.71 0.12 5.68
N VAL A 51 -19.68 0.07 4.83
CA VAL A 51 -19.22 1.24 4.05
C VAL A 51 -20.22 1.60 2.95
N GLU A 52 -20.75 0.62 2.21
CA GLU A 52 -21.76 0.85 1.17
C GLU A 52 -22.99 1.56 1.71
N GLN A 53 -23.48 1.15 2.89
CA GLN A 53 -24.65 1.73 3.55
C GLN A 53 -24.45 3.18 4.00
N MET A 54 -23.20 3.66 4.13
CA MET A 54 -22.90 5.06 4.45
C MET A 54 -23.22 6.00 3.28
N ALA A 55 -23.28 5.50 2.06
CA ALA A 55 -23.58 6.25 0.84
C ALA A 55 -22.78 7.56 0.70
N LEU A 56 -21.49 7.51 1.09
CA LEU A 56 -20.60 8.68 1.05
C LEU A 56 -20.25 9.06 -0.40
N PRO A 57 -20.33 10.36 -0.78
CA PRO A 57 -19.93 10.81 -2.10
C PRO A 57 -18.48 10.43 -2.43
N CYS A 58 -18.20 10.12 -3.70
CA CYS A 58 -16.86 9.73 -4.19
C CYS A 58 -16.24 8.48 -3.50
N VAL A 59 -17.05 7.72 -2.75
CA VAL A 59 -16.66 6.48 -2.10
C VAL A 59 -17.37 5.32 -2.77
N ARG A 60 -16.62 4.28 -3.12
CA ARG A 60 -17.17 3.02 -3.64
C ARG A 60 -16.51 1.81 -3.01
N VAL A 61 -17.24 0.72 -2.96
CA VAL A 61 -16.75 -0.55 -2.44
C VAL A 61 -16.66 -1.55 -3.60
N LEU A 62 -15.54 -2.25 -3.66
CA LEU A 62 -15.36 -3.44 -4.47
C LEU A 62 -15.33 -4.64 -3.53
N SER A 63 -16.01 -5.73 -3.88
CA SER A 63 -16.06 -6.94 -3.05
C SER A 63 -16.07 -8.19 -3.91
N TYR A 64 -15.64 -9.30 -3.33
CA TYR A 64 -15.72 -10.64 -3.91
C TYR A 64 -15.92 -11.69 -2.79
N GLY A 65 -16.40 -12.89 -3.15
CA GLY A 65 -17.00 -13.85 -2.20
C GLY A 65 -16.04 -14.55 -1.24
N GLU A 66 -14.70 -14.48 -1.43
CA GLU A 66 -13.74 -15.22 -0.62
C GLU A 66 -12.43 -14.47 -0.43
N ASN A 67 -11.70 -14.76 0.65
CA ASN A 67 -10.42 -14.13 0.93
C ASN A 67 -9.32 -14.60 -0.04
N MET A 68 -8.92 -13.73 -0.94
CA MET A 68 -7.86 -13.93 -1.92
C MET A 68 -6.49 -13.43 -1.44
N GLY A 69 -6.46 -12.61 -0.41
CA GLY A 69 -5.29 -12.02 0.21
C GLY A 69 -5.02 -10.57 -0.19
N LYS A 70 -4.34 -9.84 0.69
CA LYS A 70 -4.10 -8.39 0.59
C LYS A 70 -3.56 -7.93 -0.78
N GLY A 71 -2.62 -8.70 -1.36
CA GLY A 71 -2.05 -8.37 -2.66
C GLY A 71 -3.08 -8.43 -3.79
N TYR A 72 -4.00 -9.40 -3.74
CA TYR A 72 -5.11 -9.49 -4.69
C TYR A 72 -6.06 -8.30 -4.54
N ALA A 73 -6.44 -7.97 -3.31
CA ALA A 73 -7.30 -6.83 -3.01
C ALA A 73 -6.68 -5.52 -3.52
N VAL A 74 -5.43 -5.24 -3.16
CA VAL A 74 -4.74 -4.02 -3.64
C VAL A 74 -4.67 -4.00 -5.16
N ARG A 75 -4.25 -5.09 -5.81
CA ARG A 75 -4.20 -5.17 -7.27
C ARG A 75 -5.55 -4.86 -7.92
N THR A 76 -6.64 -5.43 -7.41
CA THR A 76 -7.98 -5.19 -7.91
C THR A 76 -8.36 -3.72 -7.81
N ALA A 77 -8.12 -3.08 -6.65
CA ALA A 77 -8.41 -1.67 -6.45
C ALA A 77 -7.53 -0.76 -7.34
N MET A 78 -6.22 -1.02 -7.41
CA MET A 78 -5.28 -0.24 -8.23
C MET A 78 -5.60 -0.30 -9.73
N LEU A 79 -6.08 -1.44 -10.21
CA LEU A 79 -6.52 -1.61 -11.60
C LEU A 79 -7.88 -0.94 -11.87
N ALA A 80 -8.76 -0.87 -10.88
CA ALA A 80 -10.06 -0.23 -11.00
C ALA A 80 -10.02 1.30 -10.81
N ALA A 81 -9.00 1.83 -10.14
CA ALA A 81 -8.84 3.25 -9.86
C ALA A 81 -8.61 4.07 -11.14
N GLU A 82 -9.08 5.32 -11.19
CA GLU A 82 -9.07 6.18 -12.38
C GLU A 82 -8.22 7.46 -12.21
N GLY A 83 -7.57 7.62 -11.05
CA GLY A 83 -6.81 8.83 -10.73
C GLY A 83 -5.50 8.96 -11.51
N ASP A 84 -5.08 10.21 -11.71
CA ASP A 84 -3.73 10.55 -12.18
C ASP A 84 -2.65 10.12 -11.19
N VAL A 85 -3.02 10.10 -9.90
CA VAL A 85 -2.26 9.51 -8.79
C VAL A 85 -3.14 8.50 -8.10
N ILE A 86 -2.62 7.29 -7.93
CA ILE A 86 -3.30 6.18 -7.27
C ILE A 86 -2.45 5.73 -6.08
N MET A 87 -3.01 5.82 -4.89
CA MET A 87 -2.36 5.45 -3.64
C MET A 87 -3.10 4.30 -2.96
N PHE A 88 -2.39 3.39 -2.33
CA PHE A 88 -2.99 2.51 -1.33
C PHE A 88 -2.40 2.73 0.05
N THR A 89 -3.24 2.55 1.07
CA THR A 89 -2.84 2.54 2.48
C THR A 89 -3.75 1.59 3.28
N ASP A 90 -3.36 1.30 4.52
CA ASP A 90 -4.10 0.38 5.38
C ASP A 90 -5.34 1.03 6.00
N ALA A 91 -6.39 0.23 6.24
CA ALA A 91 -7.66 0.69 6.81
C ALA A 91 -7.53 1.19 8.27
N ASP A 92 -6.47 0.85 8.98
CA ASP A 92 -6.20 1.32 10.33
C ASP A 92 -5.58 2.72 10.40
N LEU A 93 -5.36 3.36 9.24
CA LEU A 93 -4.72 4.67 9.11
C LEU A 93 -3.41 4.77 9.90
N ALA A 94 -2.58 3.74 9.82
CA ALA A 94 -1.33 3.65 10.57
C ALA A 94 -0.42 4.88 10.44
N TYR A 95 -0.50 5.59 9.34
CA TYR A 95 0.29 6.81 9.04
C TYR A 95 -0.50 8.11 9.14
N GLY A 96 -1.79 8.05 9.54
CA GLY A 96 -2.70 9.19 9.52
C GLY A 96 -3.14 9.62 8.13
N THR A 97 -3.91 10.69 8.06
CA THR A 97 -4.44 11.23 6.79
C THR A 97 -3.47 12.19 6.10
N ASP A 98 -2.63 12.91 6.85
CA ASP A 98 -1.69 13.90 6.29
C ASP A 98 -0.70 13.28 5.29
N VAL A 99 -0.44 11.98 5.40
CA VAL A 99 0.41 11.24 4.46
C VAL A 99 -0.12 11.30 3.02
N ILE A 100 -1.43 11.48 2.83
CA ILE A 100 -2.07 11.59 1.51
C ILE A 100 -1.63 12.89 0.83
N MET A 101 -1.67 14.01 1.56
CA MET A 101 -1.21 15.30 1.04
C MET A 101 0.32 15.29 0.83
N GLN A 102 1.09 14.65 1.70
CA GLN A 102 2.54 14.50 1.51
C GLN A 102 2.86 13.74 0.22
N VAL A 103 2.13 12.67 -0.10
CA VAL A 103 2.25 11.94 -1.38
C VAL A 103 1.97 12.88 -2.55
N TYR A 104 0.86 13.63 -2.49
CA TYR A 104 0.48 14.56 -3.55
C TYR A 104 1.57 15.62 -3.79
N GLN A 105 2.09 16.22 -2.73
CA GLN A 105 3.18 17.19 -2.80
C GLN A 105 4.47 16.57 -3.33
N THR A 106 4.81 15.36 -2.90
CA THR A 106 6.00 14.64 -3.38
C THR A 106 5.96 14.44 -4.90
N PHE A 107 4.79 14.09 -5.47
CA PHE A 107 4.64 13.98 -6.92
C PHE A 107 4.71 15.34 -7.64
N ARG A 108 4.26 16.43 -7.00
CA ARG A 108 4.40 17.80 -7.57
C ARG A 108 5.84 18.26 -7.59
N GLU A 109 6.61 17.98 -6.55
CA GLU A 109 8.01 18.31 -6.42
C GLU A 109 8.93 17.43 -7.29
N ASN A 110 8.45 16.22 -7.64
CA ASN A 110 9.17 15.24 -8.45
C ASN A 110 8.30 14.82 -9.65
N PRO A 111 8.18 15.66 -10.71
CA PRO A 111 7.27 15.38 -11.83
C PRO A 111 7.61 14.10 -12.60
N ASP A 112 8.87 13.70 -12.60
CA ASP A 112 9.39 12.47 -13.23
C ASP A 112 9.30 11.21 -12.35
N ALA A 113 8.85 11.34 -11.08
CA ALA A 113 8.56 10.18 -10.24
C ALA A 113 7.33 9.42 -10.75
N GLN A 114 7.46 8.10 -10.90
CA GLN A 114 6.35 7.21 -11.21
C GLN A 114 5.82 6.46 -9.99
N MET A 115 6.62 6.34 -8.94
CA MET A 115 6.24 5.69 -7.68
C MET A 115 6.77 6.48 -6.50
N VAL A 116 5.94 6.62 -5.46
CA VAL A 116 6.31 7.19 -4.17
C VAL A 116 6.08 6.14 -3.08
N ILE A 117 7.05 5.96 -2.20
CA ILE A 117 7.00 4.99 -1.10
C ILE A 117 7.22 5.73 0.21
N GLY A 118 6.36 5.50 1.19
CA GLY A 118 6.61 5.92 2.56
C GLY A 118 7.81 5.17 3.16
N SER A 119 8.66 5.86 3.90
CA SER A 119 9.77 5.23 4.60
C SER A 119 9.83 5.65 6.06
N ARG A 120 9.67 4.68 6.95
CA ARG A 120 9.85 4.85 8.40
C ARG A 120 11.32 5.10 8.77
N ASN A 121 12.24 4.65 7.94
CA ASN A 121 13.67 4.85 8.16
C ASN A 121 14.15 6.28 7.87
N LEU A 122 13.39 7.05 7.09
CA LEU A 122 13.68 8.46 6.80
C LEU A 122 13.10 9.43 7.84
N HIS A 123 12.16 8.97 8.68
CA HIS A 123 11.60 9.80 9.74
C HIS A 123 12.26 9.50 11.09
N LYS A 124 12.62 10.55 11.86
CA LYS A 124 13.28 10.40 13.19
C LYS A 124 12.46 9.52 14.15
N ASP A 125 11.12 9.65 14.13
CA ASP A 125 10.17 8.94 14.96
C ASP A 125 9.38 7.87 14.16
N GLY A 126 9.91 7.41 13.02
CA GLY A 126 9.19 6.51 12.11
C GLY A 126 8.85 5.14 12.71
N TYR A 127 9.54 4.74 13.77
CA TYR A 127 9.31 3.53 14.56
C TYR A 127 8.85 3.84 15.99
N ASP A 128 8.19 4.95 16.21
CA ASP A 128 7.61 5.26 17.52
C ASP A 128 6.70 4.12 17.97
N GLY A 129 6.70 3.78 19.28
CA GLY A 129 5.94 2.64 19.82
C GLY A 129 6.48 1.23 19.51
N TYR A 130 7.53 1.08 18.68
CA TYR A 130 8.14 -0.23 18.46
C TYR A 130 9.16 -0.58 19.53
N THR A 131 9.16 -1.84 19.99
CA THR A 131 10.24 -2.34 20.84
C THR A 131 11.59 -2.32 20.08
N ALA A 132 12.71 -2.17 20.80
CA ALA A 132 14.04 -2.14 20.19
C ALA A 132 14.32 -3.39 19.34
N ILE A 133 13.89 -4.57 19.81
CA ILE A 133 14.02 -5.85 19.10
C ILE A 133 13.21 -5.83 17.79
N ARG A 134 11.96 -5.37 17.81
CA ARG A 134 11.10 -5.27 16.64
C ARG A 134 11.67 -4.28 15.61
N LYS A 135 12.20 -3.16 16.08
CA LYS A 135 12.86 -2.15 15.23
C LYS A 135 14.10 -2.73 14.55
N LEU A 136 14.95 -3.44 15.29
CA LEU A 136 16.15 -4.07 14.75
C LEU A 136 15.78 -5.16 13.72
N ALA A 137 14.85 -6.06 14.07
CA ALA A 137 14.40 -7.12 13.17
C ALA A 137 13.81 -6.56 11.86
N SER A 138 13.01 -5.49 11.95
CA SER A 138 12.47 -4.81 10.77
C SER A 138 13.57 -4.24 9.87
N LYS A 139 14.56 -3.55 10.44
CA LYS A 139 15.70 -3.00 9.68
C LYS A 139 16.55 -4.06 9.00
N VAL A 140 16.85 -5.15 9.72
CA VAL A 140 17.60 -6.29 9.14
C VAL A 140 16.81 -6.91 8.00
N TYR A 141 15.52 -7.15 8.19
CA TYR A 141 14.65 -7.72 7.17
C TYR A 141 14.59 -6.85 5.91
N ILE A 142 14.35 -5.55 6.05
CA ILE A 142 14.35 -4.59 4.93
C ILE A 142 15.69 -4.61 4.18
N LYS A 143 16.82 -4.65 4.91
CA LYS A 143 18.14 -4.71 4.29
C LYS A 143 18.35 -6.00 3.48
N VAL A 144 17.91 -7.14 4.01
CA VAL A 144 17.94 -8.42 3.28
C VAL A 144 17.10 -8.33 2.00
N LEU A 145 15.90 -7.76 2.09
CA LEU A 145 15.03 -7.56 0.93
C LEU A 145 15.67 -6.66 -0.14
N SER A 146 16.30 -5.58 0.25
CA SER A 146 17.01 -4.67 -0.68
C SER A 146 18.13 -5.39 -1.42
N ILE A 147 18.93 -6.19 -0.71
CA ILE A 147 20.02 -6.99 -1.31
C ILE A 147 19.43 -8.04 -2.27
N VAL A 148 18.43 -8.79 -1.83
CA VAL A 148 17.78 -9.81 -2.66
C VAL A 148 17.07 -9.17 -3.86
N GLY A 149 16.41 -8.05 -3.68
CA GLY A 149 15.74 -7.29 -4.75
C GLY A 149 16.69 -6.64 -5.75
N GLY A 150 17.85 -6.23 -5.30
CA GLY A 150 18.82 -5.50 -6.10
C GLY A 150 18.46 -4.02 -6.29
N PHE A 151 17.75 -3.43 -5.31
CA PHE A 151 17.37 -2.02 -5.27
C PHE A 151 17.89 -1.35 -3.98
N LYS A 152 17.96 -0.03 -4.00
CA LYS A 152 18.42 0.77 -2.84
C LYS A 152 17.24 1.57 -2.28
N LEU A 153 16.37 0.90 -1.51
CA LEU A 153 15.28 1.54 -0.79
C LEU A 153 15.46 1.34 0.71
N SER A 154 15.13 2.37 1.46
CA SER A 154 15.28 2.38 2.91
C SER A 154 14.12 1.64 3.62
N ASP A 155 12.91 1.60 3.02
CA ASP A 155 11.75 0.87 3.55
C ASP A 155 10.82 0.31 2.46
N SER A 156 11.10 -0.90 2.01
CA SER A 156 10.28 -1.58 0.98
C SER A 156 8.94 -2.12 1.52
N GLN A 157 8.74 -2.16 2.85
CA GLN A 157 7.60 -2.82 3.49
C GLN A 157 6.60 -1.83 4.12
N CYS A 158 6.73 -0.54 3.82
CA CYS A 158 5.75 0.45 4.24
C CYS A 158 4.42 0.24 3.52
N GLY A 159 3.30 0.21 4.26
CA GLY A 159 1.94 0.07 3.73
C GLY A 159 1.40 1.33 3.04
N CYS A 160 2.22 2.36 2.86
CA CYS A 160 1.91 3.58 2.14
C CYS A 160 2.70 3.63 0.84
N LYS A 161 2.04 3.41 -0.29
CA LYS A 161 2.64 3.51 -1.63
C LYS A 161 1.69 4.17 -2.60
N ALA A 162 2.24 5.00 -3.47
CA ALA A 162 1.48 5.69 -4.50
C ALA A 162 2.21 5.64 -5.85
N PHE A 163 1.46 5.79 -6.90
CA PHE A 163 1.91 5.63 -8.27
C PHE A 163 1.25 6.68 -9.16
N ARG A 164 1.93 7.10 -10.23
CA ARG A 164 1.21 7.72 -11.36
C ARG A 164 0.22 6.73 -11.92
N GLY A 165 -0.95 7.19 -12.40
CA GLY A 165 -2.03 6.32 -12.85
C GLY A 165 -1.58 5.29 -13.89
N GLU A 166 -0.84 5.72 -14.92
CA GLU A 166 -0.29 4.83 -15.95
C GLU A 166 0.71 3.82 -15.37
N ALA A 167 1.60 4.26 -14.47
CA ALA A 167 2.56 3.38 -13.81
C ALA A 167 1.86 2.34 -12.93
N ALA A 168 0.78 2.72 -12.23
CA ALA A 168 -0.04 1.78 -11.48
C ALA A 168 -0.61 0.68 -12.39
N LYS A 169 -1.23 1.06 -13.50
CA LYS A 169 -1.81 0.10 -14.46
C LYS A 169 -0.75 -0.83 -15.02
N GLU A 170 0.39 -0.29 -15.44
CA GLU A 170 1.51 -1.05 -16.00
C GLU A 170 2.11 -2.06 -15.01
N ILE A 171 2.29 -1.66 -13.74
CA ILE A 171 2.83 -2.51 -12.68
C ILE A 171 1.81 -3.57 -12.27
N PHE A 172 0.59 -3.16 -11.90
CA PHE A 172 -0.38 -4.06 -11.29
C PHE A 172 -1.02 -5.03 -12.29
N SER A 173 -1.01 -4.73 -13.60
CA SER A 173 -1.37 -5.71 -14.64
C SER A 173 -0.40 -6.90 -14.72
N ARG A 174 0.84 -6.74 -14.25
CA ARG A 174 1.89 -7.76 -14.24
C ARG A 174 2.07 -8.46 -12.89
N CYS A 175 1.47 -7.91 -11.82
CA CYS A 175 1.55 -8.50 -10.48
C CYS A 175 0.68 -9.75 -10.38
N GLU A 176 1.22 -10.82 -9.75
CA GLU A 176 0.53 -12.11 -9.56
C GLU A 176 0.46 -12.52 -8.09
N VAL A 177 1.22 -11.86 -7.21
CA VAL A 177 1.28 -12.22 -5.79
C VAL A 177 0.04 -11.73 -5.06
N ASN A 178 -0.72 -12.68 -4.51
CA ASN A 178 -1.99 -12.38 -3.85
C ASN A 178 -1.85 -12.05 -2.36
N ARG A 179 -0.72 -12.40 -1.72
CA ARG A 179 -0.50 -12.21 -0.28
C ARG A 179 0.53 -11.11 -0.01
N PHE A 180 1.06 -11.03 1.21
CA PHE A 180 1.89 -9.93 1.71
C PHE A 180 3.15 -9.60 0.88
N ALA A 181 3.70 -10.54 0.11
CA ALA A 181 4.87 -10.25 -0.72
C ALA A 181 4.58 -9.39 -1.96
N PHE A 182 3.33 -8.98 -2.20
CA PHE A 182 2.94 -8.08 -3.30
C PHE A 182 3.65 -6.71 -3.21
N ASP A 183 3.89 -6.21 -2.00
CA ASP A 183 4.62 -4.97 -1.76
C ASP A 183 6.02 -4.99 -2.40
N PHE A 184 6.65 -6.14 -2.37
CA PHE A 184 7.94 -6.34 -2.97
C PHE A 184 7.85 -6.55 -4.49
N GLU A 185 6.78 -7.20 -4.94
CA GLU A 185 6.54 -7.44 -6.36
C GLU A 185 6.37 -6.14 -7.16
N CYS A 186 5.56 -5.21 -6.65
CA CYS A 186 5.35 -3.94 -7.33
C CYS A 186 6.64 -3.11 -7.43
N ILE A 187 7.52 -3.17 -6.42
CA ILE A 187 8.84 -2.52 -6.46
C ILE A 187 9.73 -3.18 -7.52
N LEU A 188 9.78 -4.50 -7.58
CA LEU A 188 10.59 -5.20 -8.59
C LEU A 188 10.12 -4.89 -10.02
N TRP A 189 8.82 -4.77 -10.25
CA TRP A 189 8.29 -4.36 -11.55
C TRP A 189 8.65 -2.91 -11.86
N ALA A 190 8.48 -1.97 -10.91
CA ALA A 190 8.88 -0.58 -11.08
C ALA A 190 10.37 -0.46 -11.46
N VAL A 191 11.25 -1.17 -10.74
CA VAL A 191 12.69 -1.19 -11.03
C VAL A 191 12.99 -1.79 -12.41
N LYS A 192 12.33 -2.90 -12.78
CA LYS A 192 12.52 -3.54 -14.09
C LYS A 192 12.08 -2.65 -15.25
N LEU A 193 10.99 -1.91 -15.05
CA LEU A 193 10.44 -0.98 -16.05
C LEU A 193 11.22 0.35 -16.09
N GLY A 194 12.29 0.50 -15.29
CA GLY A 194 13.12 1.72 -15.26
C GLY A 194 12.41 2.92 -14.64
N MET A 195 11.36 2.69 -13.85
CA MET A 195 10.56 3.75 -13.23
C MET A 195 11.33 4.41 -12.08
N ARG A 196 11.24 5.75 -11.99
CA ARG A 196 11.81 6.49 -10.87
C ARG A 196 10.94 6.33 -9.63
N ILE A 197 11.57 5.82 -8.55
CA ILE A 197 10.96 5.64 -7.23
C ILE A 197 11.52 6.72 -6.31
N VAL A 198 10.64 7.43 -5.60
CA VAL A 198 10.98 8.42 -4.58
C VAL A 198 10.51 7.93 -3.23
N GLU A 199 11.35 8.02 -2.20
CA GLU A 199 10.98 7.72 -0.82
C GLU A 199 10.65 9.02 -0.08
N MET A 200 9.58 8.99 0.72
CA MET A 200 9.21 10.11 1.59
C MET A 200 9.17 9.66 3.06
N PRO A 201 9.55 10.53 4.03
CA PRO A 201 9.52 10.17 5.44
C PRO A 201 8.07 9.98 5.93
N VAL A 202 7.82 8.88 6.66
CA VAL A 202 6.52 8.64 7.32
C VAL A 202 6.71 8.21 8.76
N LYS A 203 5.76 8.59 9.63
CA LYS A 203 5.68 8.18 11.02
C LYS A 203 4.47 7.28 11.22
N VAL A 204 4.64 6.18 11.98
CA VAL A 204 3.51 5.38 12.45
C VAL A 204 2.87 6.09 13.63
N ILE A 205 1.59 6.42 13.53
CA ILE A 205 0.82 7.11 14.58
C ILE A 205 -0.22 6.21 15.22
N ASN A 206 -0.77 5.25 14.47
CA ASN A 206 -1.72 4.27 14.98
C ASN A 206 -1.06 2.89 15.09
N HIS A 207 -1.02 2.34 16.29
CA HIS A 207 -0.42 1.06 16.58
C HIS A 207 -1.52 0.01 16.81
N ARG A 208 -1.78 -0.83 15.81
CA ARG A 208 -2.57 -2.06 16.01
C ARG A 208 -1.64 -3.27 16.11
N GLU A 209 -2.09 -4.29 16.83
CA GLU A 209 -1.39 -5.56 16.82
C GLU A 209 -1.34 -6.16 15.42
N SER A 210 -0.13 -6.45 14.96
CA SER A 210 0.06 -7.04 13.65
C SER A 210 -0.47 -8.48 13.63
N LYS A 211 -1.38 -8.78 12.71
CA LYS A 211 -1.87 -10.14 12.45
C LYS A 211 -0.81 -11.06 11.80
N VAL A 212 0.40 -10.54 11.54
CA VAL A 212 1.50 -11.24 10.85
C VAL A 212 2.49 -11.84 11.85
N SER A 213 2.73 -13.15 11.77
CA SER A 213 3.78 -13.84 12.54
C SER A 213 5.15 -13.60 11.89
N VAL A 214 5.96 -12.72 12.53
CA VAL A 214 7.24 -12.23 11.98
C VAL A 214 8.20 -13.37 11.56
N LEU A 215 8.32 -14.45 12.34
CA LEU A 215 9.28 -15.52 12.07
C LEU A 215 8.78 -16.52 11.02
N ARG A 216 7.54 -16.98 11.14
CA ARG A 216 6.98 -18.04 10.27
C ARG A 216 6.71 -17.54 8.85
N ASP A 217 6.23 -16.29 8.75
CA ASP A 217 5.89 -15.68 7.47
C ASP A 217 7.13 -15.16 6.73
N SER A 218 8.21 -14.78 7.44
CA SER A 218 9.45 -14.27 6.83
C SER A 218 10.16 -15.30 5.94
N PHE A 219 10.26 -16.55 6.37
CA PHE A 219 10.90 -17.60 5.54
C PHE A 219 10.09 -17.91 4.29
N LYS A 220 8.77 -17.98 4.42
CA LYS A 220 7.87 -18.20 3.27
C LYS A 220 7.96 -17.05 2.29
N MET A 221 7.93 -15.82 2.79
CA MET A 221 8.07 -14.60 1.98
C MET A 221 9.42 -14.59 1.25
N LEU A 222 10.53 -14.91 1.92
CA LEU A 222 11.86 -14.89 1.28
C LEU A 222 11.94 -15.88 0.11
N ARG A 223 11.38 -17.09 0.27
CA ARG A 223 11.30 -18.09 -0.82
C ARG A 223 10.45 -17.58 -1.99
N ASP A 224 9.31 -16.94 -1.68
CA ASP A 224 8.41 -16.40 -2.68
C ASP A 224 9.08 -15.22 -3.43
N ILE A 225 9.83 -14.38 -2.73
CA ILE A 225 10.62 -13.29 -3.30
C ILE A 225 11.67 -13.79 -4.29
N ILE A 226 12.40 -14.86 -3.95
CA ILE A 226 13.41 -15.44 -4.88
C ILE A 226 12.75 -15.98 -6.15
N LYS A 227 11.62 -16.67 -6.03
CA LYS A 227 10.86 -17.17 -7.18
C LYS A 227 10.35 -16.03 -8.05
N MET A 228 9.77 -15.00 -7.41
CA MET A 228 9.26 -13.81 -8.05
C MET A 228 10.36 -13.07 -8.82
N LYS A 229 11.52 -12.83 -8.19
CA LYS A 229 12.66 -12.19 -8.85
C LYS A 229 13.10 -12.95 -10.11
N LYS A 230 13.17 -14.29 -10.06
CA LYS A 230 13.50 -15.11 -11.23
C LYS A 230 12.46 -14.97 -12.34
N ARG A 231 11.16 -14.96 -11.99
CA ARG A 231 10.07 -14.75 -12.93
C ARG A 231 10.15 -13.38 -13.61
N ILE A 232 10.22 -12.32 -12.80
CA ILE A 232 10.28 -10.94 -13.29
C ILE A 232 11.53 -10.73 -14.17
N LYS A 233 12.70 -11.27 -13.79
CA LYS A 233 13.91 -11.18 -14.62
C LYS A 233 13.73 -11.77 -16.01
N LYS A 234 12.97 -12.87 -16.15
CA LYS A 234 12.73 -13.57 -17.43
C LYS A 234 11.57 -12.96 -18.25
N ALA A 235 10.71 -12.16 -17.64
CA ALA A 235 9.60 -11.56 -18.36
C ALA A 235 10.11 -10.60 -19.44
N LYS A 236 9.48 -10.60 -20.62
CA LYS A 236 9.72 -9.61 -21.68
C LYS A 236 9.01 -8.31 -21.30
N ILE A 237 9.63 -7.18 -21.57
CA ILE A 237 9.03 -5.85 -21.44
C ILE A 237 8.34 -5.51 -22.74
#